data_7ba3e55102f1bbdda4e521e174f15a8d
#
_entry.id   7ba3e55102f1bbdda4e521e174f15a8d
#
_cell.length_a   1.000
_cell.length_b   1.000
_cell.length_c   1.000
_cell.angle_alpha   90.00
_cell.angle_beta   90.00
_cell.angle_gamma   90.00
#
_symmetry.space_group_name_H-M   'P 1'
#
loop_
_entity.id
_entity.type
_entity.pdbx_description
1 polymer ?
#
loop_
_entity_poly.entity_id
_entity_poly.type
_entity_poly.pdbx_seq_one_letter_code
_entity_poly.pdbx_strand_id
1 'polypeptide(L)'
;MALLLKDAHVIDPQNGIDEVTDVLVRDGLVVAVGTDIELPEKLLVKDCAGKYLIPGMVDVHVHFRDPGQEYKEDLITGMRAAAHGGFTGVVPMANTKPAIDTGAMVEYLLEKAAWEPGRTRIYPLGACTKGFAGKELAEMGDMVAAGAVAFSDDGHGIQDGGMMRQVLDYAKMFGAPVLSHCQMEDIVGAGVVNEGVVSTRLGLTGWPAAG
;
A
#
# COMPACT_ATOMS: atom_id res chain seq x y z
N MET A 1 -16.21 12.96 -19.72
CA MET A 1 -15.90 12.13 -20.93
C MET A 1 -16.36 10.71 -20.67
N ALA A 2 -17.06 10.06 -21.63
CA ALA A 2 -17.54 8.69 -21.45
C ALA A 2 -16.65 7.70 -22.20
N LEU A 3 -16.42 6.52 -21.61
CA LEU A 3 -15.65 5.40 -22.15
C LEU A 3 -16.45 4.11 -21.96
N LEU A 4 -16.67 3.38 -23.06
CA LEU A 4 -17.23 2.03 -23.03
C LEU A 4 -16.08 1.03 -23.18
N LEU A 5 -15.93 0.14 -22.21
CA LEU A 5 -15.08 -1.06 -22.30
C LEU A 5 -16.00 -2.19 -22.76
N LYS A 6 -15.87 -2.57 -24.06
CA LYS A 6 -16.82 -3.45 -24.73
C LYS A 6 -16.33 -4.90 -24.73
N ASP A 7 -17.24 -5.84 -24.50
CA ASP A 7 -17.00 -7.30 -24.59
C ASP A 7 -15.86 -7.80 -23.68
N ALA A 8 -15.67 -7.17 -22.50
CA ALA A 8 -14.67 -7.60 -21.53
C ALA A 8 -15.20 -8.77 -20.68
N HIS A 9 -14.32 -9.74 -20.32
CA HIS A 9 -14.64 -10.67 -19.25
C HIS A 9 -14.44 -9.95 -17.91
N VAL A 10 -15.55 -9.47 -17.35
CA VAL A 10 -15.55 -8.70 -16.10
C VAL A 10 -15.55 -9.65 -14.92
N ILE A 11 -14.60 -9.45 -13.99
CA ILE A 11 -14.53 -10.18 -12.72
C ILE A 11 -14.59 -9.14 -11.60
N ASP A 12 -15.70 -9.06 -10.91
CA ASP A 12 -15.94 -8.20 -9.75
C ASP A 12 -16.58 -9.01 -8.61
N PRO A 13 -15.77 -9.61 -7.72
CA PRO A 13 -16.26 -10.46 -6.65
C PRO A 13 -17.18 -9.73 -5.66
N GLN A 14 -16.97 -8.42 -5.48
CA GLN A 14 -17.80 -7.64 -4.56
C GLN A 14 -19.24 -7.54 -5.03
N ASN A 15 -19.45 -7.45 -6.34
CA ASN A 15 -20.78 -7.37 -6.94
C ASN A 15 -21.26 -8.72 -7.53
N GLY A 16 -20.48 -9.79 -7.38
CA GLY A 16 -20.82 -11.13 -7.87
C GLY A 16 -20.79 -11.25 -9.40
N ILE A 17 -20.00 -10.45 -10.09
CA ILE A 17 -19.89 -10.44 -11.54
C ILE A 17 -18.70 -11.31 -11.96
N ASP A 18 -18.92 -12.30 -12.85
CA ASP A 18 -17.90 -13.10 -13.51
C ASP A 18 -18.46 -13.55 -14.88
N GLU A 19 -18.49 -12.60 -15.83
CA GLU A 19 -19.11 -12.82 -17.15
C GLU A 19 -18.54 -11.88 -18.21
N VAL A 20 -18.78 -12.19 -19.48
CA VAL A 20 -18.46 -11.29 -20.60
C VAL A 20 -19.55 -10.25 -20.73
N THR A 21 -19.21 -8.98 -20.52
CA THR A 21 -20.17 -7.88 -20.54
C THR A 21 -19.49 -6.54 -20.84
N ASP A 22 -20.28 -5.48 -20.98
CA ASP A 22 -19.79 -4.13 -21.22
C ASP A 22 -19.71 -3.34 -19.90
N VAL A 23 -18.76 -2.39 -19.83
CA VAL A 23 -18.63 -1.47 -18.71
C VAL A 23 -18.57 -0.04 -19.21
N LEU A 24 -19.52 0.79 -18.79
CA LEU A 24 -19.56 2.21 -19.10
C LEU A 24 -18.95 3.03 -17.95
N VAL A 25 -17.90 3.78 -18.28
CA VAL A 25 -17.25 4.73 -17.36
C VAL A 25 -17.59 6.15 -17.82
N ARG A 26 -18.03 7.00 -16.89
CA ARG A 26 -18.29 8.42 -17.12
C ARG A 26 -17.67 9.24 -16.00
N ASP A 27 -16.86 10.24 -16.38
CA ASP A 27 -16.22 11.17 -15.45
C ASP A 27 -15.45 10.47 -14.31
N GLY A 28 -14.77 9.36 -14.66
CA GLY A 28 -13.96 8.58 -13.73
C GLY A 28 -14.72 7.56 -12.86
N LEU A 29 -16.04 7.43 -13.06
CA LEU A 29 -16.89 6.49 -12.32
C LEU A 29 -17.47 5.43 -13.25
N VAL A 30 -17.55 4.18 -12.77
CA VAL A 30 -18.35 3.12 -13.41
C VAL A 30 -19.83 3.46 -13.18
N VAL A 31 -20.57 3.72 -14.27
CA VAL A 31 -21.98 4.12 -14.19
C VAL A 31 -22.94 3.02 -14.63
N ALA A 32 -22.46 2.04 -15.39
CA ALA A 32 -23.25 0.87 -15.77
C ALA A 32 -22.34 -0.33 -16.09
N VAL A 33 -22.83 -1.52 -15.80
CA VAL A 33 -22.26 -2.82 -16.21
C VAL A 33 -23.42 -3.65 -16.76
N GLY A 34 -23.28 -4.20 -17.96
CA GLY A 34 -24.34 -4.99 -18.61
C GLY A 34 -24.22 -4.95 -20.13
N THR A 35 -25.15 -5.62 -20.83
CA THR A 35 -25.18 -5.70 -22.31
C THR A 35 -26.09 -4.64 -22.94
N ASP A 36 -27.09 -4.17 -22.22
CA ASP A 36 -28.10 -3.21 -22.69
C ASP A 36 -27.93 -1.83 -22.05
N ILE A 37 -26.73 -1.24 -22.23
CA ILE A 37 -26.40 0.06 -21.65
C ILE A 37 -26.85 1.19 -22.56
N GLU A 38 -27.59 2.16 -21.99
CA GLU A 38 -27.87 3.41 -22.69
C GLU A 38 -26.61 4.22 -22.90
N LEU A 39 -26.22 4.42 -24.17
CA LEU A 39 -24.96 5.04 -24.53
C LEU A 39 -25.13 6.55 -24.79
N PRO A 40 -24.23 7.40 -24.28
CA PRO A 40 -24.23 8.83 -24.54
C PRO A 40 -23.78 9.13 -25.98
N GLU A 41 -24.19 10.28 -26.53
CA GLU A 41 -23.83 10.70 -27.91
C GLU A 41 -22.31 10.79 -28.12
N LYS A 42 -21.55 11.21 -27.08
CA LYS A 42 -20.09 11.33 -27.14
C LYS A 42 -19.45 10.21 -26.30
N LEU A 43 -18.95 9.21 -26.97
CA LEU A 43 -18.44 7.99 -26.37
C LEU A 43 -17.13 7.55 -27.04
N LEU A 44 -16.12 7.26 -26.25
CA LEU A 44 -14.97 6.49 -26.68
C LEU A 44 -15.27 5.01 -26.45
N VAL A 45 -15.10 4.18 -27.46
CA VAL A 45 -15.28 2.72 -27.34
C VAL A 45 -13.91 2.06 -27.40
N LYS A 46 -13.63 1.19 -26.43
CA LYS A 46 -12.47 0.31 -26.42
C LYS A 46 -12.91 -1.13 -26.47
N ASP A 47 -12.55 -1.82 -27.54
CA ASP A 47 -12.75 -3.27 -27.67
C ASP A 47 -11.86 -3.99 -26.64
N CYS A 48 -12.49 -4.79 -25.79
CA CYS A 48 -11.87 -5.61 -24.75
C CYS A 48 -12.17 -7.10 -24.94
N ALA A 49 -12.62 -7.53 -26.12
CA ALA A 49 -12.88 -8.94 -26.40
C ALA A 49 -11.63 -9.81 -26.09
N GLY A 50 -11.84 -10.88 -25.35
CA GLY A 50 -10.79 -11.79 -24.90
C GLY A 50 -9.88 -11.23 -23.81
N LYS A 51 -10.19 -10.07 -23.20
CA LYS A 51 -9.46 -9.49 -22.07
C LYS A 51 -10.27 -9.60 -20.81
N TYR A 52 -9.54 -9.74 -19.68
CA TYR A 52 -10.13 -9.64 -18.36
C TYR A 52 -10.17 -8.17 -17.90
N LEU A 53 -11.27 -7.78 -17.31
CA LEU A 53 -11.45 -6.50 -16.64
C LEU A 53 -11.70 -6.77 -15.15
N ILE A 54 -10.80 -6.30 -14.32
CA ILE A 54 -10.84 -6.49 -12.86
C ILE A 54 -10.78 -5.13 -12.17
N PRO A 55 -11.22 -5.02 -10.90
CA PRO A 55 -10.89 -3.87 -10.06
C PRO A 55 -9.39 -3.61 -10.05
N GLY A 56 -8.97 -2.34 -10.01
CA GLY A 56 -7.57 -2.00 -9.94
C GLY A 56 -6.90 -2.61 -8.70
N MET A 57 -5.70 -3.17 -8.87
CA MET A 57 -4.96 -3.78 -7.78
C MET A 57 -4.51 -2.72 -6.76
N VAL A 58 -4.46 -3.13 -5.48
CA VAL A 58 -3.92 -2.33 -4.39
C VAL A 58 -2.78 -3.09 -3.74
N ASP A 59 -1.62 -2.44 -3.60
CA ASP A 59 -0.49 -2.99 -2.85
C ASP A 59 -0.40 -2.29 -1.50
N VAL A 60 -0.57 -3.05 -0.43
CA VAL A 60 -0.60 -2.51 0.93
C VAL A 60 0.78 -2.41 1.58
N HIS A 61 1.86 -2.75 0.85
CA HIS A 61 3.22 -2.75 1.40
C HIS A 61 4.27 -2.48 0.32
N VAL A 62 4.63 -1.20 0.14
CA VAL A 62 5.67 -0.78 -0.81
C VAL A 62 6.69 0.14 -0.14
N HIS A 63 7.92 0.20 -0.71
CA HIS A 63 8.99 1.05 -0.19
C HIS A 63 9.44 2.06 -1.25
N PHE A 64 8.92 3.28 -1.19
CA PHE A 64 9.33 4.35 -2.10
C PHE A 64 10.55 5.14 -1.62
N ARG A 65 11.01 4.91 -0.39
CA ARG A 65 12.25 5.47 0.15
C ARG A 65 12.34 7.01 0.17
N ASP A 66 11.26 7.67 -0.08
CA ASP A 66 11.09 9.13 -0.15
C ASP A 66 10.21 9.59 1.02
N PRO A 67 10.75 10.45 1.87
CA PRO A 67 11.98 11.25 1.76
C PRO A 67 13.28 10.54 2.19
N GLY A 68 14.39 11.08 1.68
CA GLY A 68 15.75 10.92 2.21
C GLY A 68 16.57 9.76 1.64
N GLN A 69 15.99 8.89 0.82
CA GLN A 69 16.70 7.83 0.12
C GLN A 69 16.25 7.72 -1.35
N GLU A 70 15.92 8.85 -1.96
CA GLU A 70 15.36 8.97 -3.31
C GLU A 70 16.28 8.39 -4.40
N TYR A 71 17.56 8.23 -4.08
CA TYR A 71 18.53 7.54 -4.96
C TYR A 71 18.23 6.04 -5.14
N LYS A 72 17.42 5.44 -4.28
CA LYS A 72 16.96 4.05 -4.40
C LYS A 72 15.64 3.97 -5.16
N GLU A 73 14.68 4.78 -4.76
CA GLU A 73 13.37 4.95 -5.35
C GLU A 73 12.77 6.25 -4.81
N ASP A 74 12.05 6.99 -5.63
CA ASP A 74 11.28 8.16 -5.21
C ASP A 74 9.77 7.92 -5.37
N LEU A 75 8.97 8.79 -4.77
CA LEU A 75 7.52 8.68 -4.77
C LEU A 75 6.94 8.68 -6.19
N ILE A 76 7.47 9.53 -7.07
CA ILE A 76 6.94 9.72 -8.43
C ILE A 76 7.28 8.53 -9.33
N THR A 77 8.53 8.07 -9.30
CA THR A 77 8.96 6.91 -10.10
C THR A 77 8.31 5.63 -9.60
N GLY A 78 8.16 5.46 -8.27
CA GLY A 78 7.43 4.35 -7.67
C GLY A 78 5.95 4.33 -8.06
N MET A 79 5.26 5.47 -8.04
CA MET A 79 3.87 5.60 -8.52
C MET A 79 3.74 5.21 -10.00
N ARG A 80 4.69 5.61 -10.84
CA ARG A 80 4.73 5.25 -12.25
C ARG A 80 4.93 3.76 -12.45
N ALA A 81 5.86 3.15 -11.71
CA ALA A 81 6.11 1.71 -11.73
C ALA A 81 4.87 0.93 -11.30
N ALA A 82 4.22 1.34 -10.21
CA ALA A 82 2.97 0.75 -9.73
C ALA A 82 1.86 0.82 -10.79
N ALA A 83 1.66 1.98 -11.43
CA ALA A 83 0.69 2.14 -12.51
C ALA A 83 0.98 1.21 -13.70
N HIS A 84 2.25 1.04 -14.08
CA HIS A 84 2.66 0.08 -15.12
C HIS A 84 2.36 -1.37 -14.73
N GLY A 85 2.44 -1.70 -13.44
CA GLY A 85 2.07 -3.00 -12.89
C GLY A 85 0.56 -3.23 -12.75
N GLY A 86 -0.29 -2.21 -13.04
CA GLY A 86 -1.74 -2.30 -12.89
C GLY A 86 -2.24 -1.98 -11.48
N PHE A 87 -1.39 -1.44 -10.61
CA PHE A 87 -1.79 -1.00 -9.27
C PHE A 87 -2.40 0.40 -9.33
N THR A 88 -3.61 0.54 -8.84
CA THR A 88 -4.35 1.81 -8.76
C THR A 88 -4.22 2.49 -7.41
N GLY A 89 -3.76 1.76 -6.40
CA GLY A 89 -3.46 2.24 -5.06
C GLY A 89 -2.27 1.54 -4.46
N VAL A 90 -1.47 2.26 -3.67
CA VAL A 90 -0.33 1.69 -2.93
C VAL A 90 -0.21 2.34 -1.55
N VAL A 91 0.30 1.56 -0.58
CA VAL A 91 0.55 2.01 0.79
C VAL A 91 2.06 2.00 1.04
N PRO A 92 2.73 3.17 0.91
CA PRO A 92 4.16 3.26 1.17
C PRO A 92 4.45 3.17 2.67
N MET A 93 5.44 2.33 3.02
CA MET A 93 5.91 2.16 4.38
C MET A 93 6.63 3.41 4.91
N ALA A 94 6.47 3.65 6.22
CA ALA A 94 6.97 4.84 6.91
C ALA A 94 8.49 4.86 7.15
N ASN A 95 9.22 3.78 6.78
CA ASN A 95 10.66 3.62 7.01
C ASN A 95 11.54 4.42 6.04
N THR A 96 11.34 5.70 6.04
CA THR A 96 12.06 6.74 5.29
C THR A 96 13.05 7.49 6.19
N LYS A 97 13.71 8.52 5.69
CA LYS A 97 14.67 9.33 6.47
C LYS A 97 14.48 10.83 6.17
N PRO A 98 13.80 11.58 7.07
CA PRO A 98 13.22 11.12 8.35
C PRO A 98 12.08 10.11 8.18
N ALA A 99 11.72 9.44 9.28
CA ALA A 99 10.55 8.58 9.34
C ALA A 99 9.25 9.38 9.12
N ILE A 100 8.21 8.71 8.61
CA ILE A 100 6.88 9.31 8.53
C ILE A 100 6.21 9.13 9.91
N ASP A 101 6.56 9.95 10.88
CA ASP A 101 6.08 9.85 12.27
C ASP A 101 5.34 11.11 12.76
N THR A 102 5.03 12.04 11.84
CA THR A 102 4.26 13.27 12.10
C THR A 102 3.25 13.55 10.99
N GLY A 103 2.20 14.32 11.29
CA GLY A 103 1.21 14.77 10.30
C GLY A 103 1.83 15.52 9.12
N ALA A 104 2.81 16.40 9.38
CA ALA A 104 3.50 17.14 8.32
C ALA A 104 4.21 16.23 7.30
N MET A 105 4.74 15.08 7.74
CA MET A 105 5.35 14.12 6.84
C MET A 105 4.31 13.38 5.97
N VAL A 106 3.13 13.13 6.51
CA VAL A 106 2.00 12.57 5.76
C VAL A 106 1.52 13.56 4.70
N GLU A 107 1.35 14.83 5.07
CA GLU A 107 0.99 15.91 4.14
C GLU A 107 2.01 16.04 3.01
N TYR A 108 3.30 16.01 3.33
CA TYR A 108 4.37 16.02 2.33
C TYR A 108 4.21 14.93 1.26
N LEU A 109 3.92 13.68 1.67
CA LEU A 109 3.71 12.58 0.73
C LEU A 109 2.50 12.84 -0.18
N LEU A 110 1.39 13.31 0.38
CA LEU A 110 0.16 13.58 -0.36
C LEU A 110 0.33 14.74 -1.34
N GLU A 111 0.97 15.83 -0.92
CA GLU A 111 1.27 16.98 -1.77
C GLU A 111 2.19 16.59 -2.93
N LYS A 112 3.25 15.83 -2.65
CA LYS A 112 4.18 15.37 -3.68
C LYS A 112 3.49 14.41 -4.65
N ALA A 113 2.64 13.49 -4.18
CA ALA A 113 1.87 12.59 -5.03
C ALA A 113 0.92 13.35 -5.97
N ALA A 114 0.41 14.51 -5.57
CA ALA A 114 -0.46 15.34 -6.40
C ALA A 114 0.23 15.92 -7.65
N TRP A 115 1.57 15.90 -7.73
CA TRP A 115 2.33 16.31 -8.92
C TRP A 115 2.17 15.36 -10.10
N GLU A 116 1.69 14.13 -9.86
CA GLU A 116 1.43 13.11 -10.91
C GLU A 116 -0.06 12.70 -10.92
N PRO A 117 -0.98 13.60 -11.26
CA PRO A 117 -2.41 13.29 -11.25
C PRO A 117 -2.75 12.20 -12.26
N GLY A 118 -3.72 11.35 -11.91
CA GLY A 118 -4.18 10.26 -12.78
C GLY A 118 -3.28 9.02 -12.81
N ARG A 119 -2.32 8.95 -11.90
CA ARG A 119 -1.48 7.76 -11.67
C ARG A 119 -2.04 6.93 -10.50
N THR A 120 -1.23 6.03 -9.96
CA THR A 120 -1.56 5.27 -8.75
C THR A 120 -1.83 6.21 -7.57
N ARG A 121 -2.86 5.93 -6.79
CA ARG A 121 -3.19 6.67 -5.59
C ARG A 121 -2.26 6.25 -4.44
N ILE A 122 -1.78 7.22 -3.68
CA ILE A 122 -1.01 6.98 -2.46
C ILE A 122 -1.95 6.98 -1.26
N TYR A 123 -1.80 5.99 -0.40
CA TYR A 123 -2.43 5.88 0.91
C TYR A 123 -1.31 5.89 1.96
N PRO A 124 -0.94 7.05 2.54
CA PRO A 124 0.19 7.14 3.46
C PRO A 124 -0.01 6.28 4.69
N LEU A 125 1.09 5.67 5.14
CA LEU A 125 1.17 4.93 6.39
C LEU A 125 2.13 5.67 7.33
N GLY A 126 1.74 5.82 8.60
CA GLY A 126 2.56 6.43 9.63
C GLY A 126 3.35 5.42 10.45
N ALA A 127 4.44 5.88 11.08
CA ALA A 127 5.16 5.08 12.08
C ALA A 127 4.30 4.90 13.34
N CYS A 128 4.43 3.75 14.00
CA CYS A 128 3.83 3.51 15.32
C CYS A 128 4.58 4.26 16.42
N THR A 129 5.92 4.27 16.34
CA THR A 129 6.79 4.89 17.35
C THR A 129 7.68 5.94 16.70
N LYS A 130 8.06 6.98 17.47
CA LYS A 130 8.93 8.05 17.01
C LYS A 130 10.26 7.48 16.53
N GLY A 131 10.60 7.77 15.28
CA GLY A 131 11.84 7.32 14.65
C GLY A 131 12.05 5.81 14.66
N PHE A 132 10.99 4.99 14.78
CA PHE A 132 11.05 3.52 14.91
C PHE A 132 11.81 3.03 16.13
N ALA A 133 11.88 3.83 17.18
CA ALA A 133 12.69 3.50 18.37
C ALA A 133 11.99 2.51 19.32
N GLY A 134 10.71 2.21 19.14
CA GLY A 134 9.95 1.29 20.00
C GLY A 134 9.77 1.78 21.44
N LYS A 135 9.98 3.09 21.72
CA LYS A 135 10.03 3.65 23.08
C LYS A 135 8.97 4.70 23.37
N GLU A 136 8.54 5.43 22.37
CA GLU A 136 7.57 6.52 22.49
C GLU A 136 6.63 6.44 21.30
N LEU A 137 5.32 6.60 21.55
CA LEU A 137 4.31 6.62 20.50
C LEU A 137 4.54 7.81 19.55
N ALA A 138 4.34 7.60 18.27
CA ALA A 138 4.27 8.67 17.29
C ALA A 138 2.94 9.43 17.43
N GLU A 139 2.83 10.57 16.76
CA GLU A 139 1.64 11.45 16.79
C GLU A 139 0.53 10.90 15.88
N MET A 140 0.00 9.70 16.22
CA MET A 140 -0.96 8.97 15.36
C MET A 140 -2.20 9.80 15.03
N GLY A 141 -2.73 10.58 16.00
CA GLY A 141 -3.90 11.41 15.79
C GLY A 141 -3.68 12.47 14.72
N ASP A 142 -2.54 13.15 14.76
CA ASP A 142 -2.17 14.17 13.78
C ASP A 142 -1.94 13.53 12.39
N MET A 143 -1.30 12.37 12.36
CA MET A 143 -1.10 11.64 11.10
C MET A 143 -2.42 11.18 10.47
N VAL A 144 -3.39 10.71 11.26
CA VAL A 144 -4.74 10.37 10.76
C VAL A 144 -5.44 11.62 10.24
N ALA A 145 -5.38 12.73 10.97
CA ALA A 145 -5.97 13.99 10.52
C ALA A 145 -5.34 14.49 9.21
N ALA A 146 -4.05 14.23 8.99
CA ALA A 146 -3.33 14.52 7.76
C ALA A 146 -3.61 13.52 6.62
N GLY A 147 -4.25 12.37 6.90
CA GLY A 147 -4.65 11.39 5.89
C GLY A 147 -3.93 10.05 5.93
N ALA A 148 -3.19 9.73 7.00
CA ALA A 148 -2.64 8.39 7.18
C ALA A 148 -3.77 7.35 7.35
N VAL A 149 -3.62 6.20 6.69
CA VAL A 149 -4.64 5.14 6.67
C VAL A 149 -4.32 3.98 7.60
N ALA A 150 -3.07 3.82 8.01
CA ALA A 150 -2.57 2.70 8.81
C ALA A 150 -1.27 3.09 9.50
N PHE A 151 -0.74 2.21 10.35
CA PHE A 151 0.52 2.40 11.08
C PHE A 151 1.40 1.17 11.01
N SER A 152 2.74 1.38 10.97
CA SER A 152 3.71 0.31 10.99
C SER A 152 5.09 0.83 11.40
N ASP A 153 5.82 0.04 12.18
CA ASP A 153 7.27 0.17 12.37
C ASP A 153 8.00 -0.87 11.50
N ASP A 154 7.60 -0.96 10.22
CA ASP A 154 8.17 -1.94 9.29
C ASP A 154 9.69 -1.83 9.19
N GLY A 155 10.33 -3.00 9.17
CA GLY A 155 11.77 -3.19 9.12
C GLY A 155 12.45 -3.23 10.49
N HIS A 156 11.75 -2.84 11.59
CA HIS A 156 12.31 -2.89 12.95
C HIS A 156 11.44 -3.70 13.92
N GLY A 157 10.13 -3.78 13.69
CA GLY A 157 9.19 -4.43 14.60
C GLY A 157 9.18 -3.82 16.01
N ILE A 158 8.05 -3.87 16.69
CA ILE A 158 7.94 -3.42 18.08
C ILE A 158 8.26 -4.61 18.99
N GLN A 159 9.41 -4.57 19.67
CA GLN A 159 9.91 -5.68 20.48
C GLN A 159 9.26 -5.74 21.87
N ASP A 160 8.76 -4.60 22.39
CA ASP A 160 8.12 -4.52 23.70
C ASP A 160 6.61 -4.73 23.60
N GLY A 161 6.10 -5.76 24.27
CA GLY A 161 4.65 -6.09 24.25
C GLY A 161 3.79 -5.03 24.91
N GLY A 162 4.31 -4.26 25.88
CA GLY A 162 3.62 -3.14 26.51
C GLY A 162 3.46 -1.98 25.51
N MET A 163 4.51 -1.67 24.76
CA MET A 163 4.47 -0.68 23.70
C MET A 163 3.51 -1.11 22.58
N MET A 164 3.58 -2.37 22.12
CA MET A 164 2.65 -2.88 21.11
C MET A 164 1.19 -2.74 21.56
N ARG A 165 0.89 -3.05 22.82
CA ARG A 165 -0.45 -2.85 23.36
C ARG A 165 -0.87 -1.38 23.30
N GLN A 166 -0.01 -0.44 23.70
CA GLN A 166 -0.31 1.00 23.63
C GLN A 166 -0.56 1.47 22.21
N VAL A 167 0.26 0.98 21.24
CA VAL A 167 0.08 1.25 19.81
C VAL A 167 -1.29 0.77 19.33
N LEU A 168 -1.68 -0.46 19.66
CA LEU A 168 -2.97 -1.02 19.24
C LEU A 168 -4.16 -0.29 19.87
N ASP A 169 -4.06 0.04 21.18
CA ASP A 169 -5.11 0.78 21.88
C ASP A 169 -5.27 2.20 21.30
N TYR A 170 -4.16 2.86 20.94
CA TYR A 170 -4.19 4.20 20.35
C TYR A 170 -4.70 4.19 18.91
N ALA A 171 -4.19 3.29 18.06
CA ALA A 171 -4.64 3.14 16.67
C ALA A 171 -6.15 2.82 16.59
N LYS A 172 -6.67 2.01 17.51
CA LYS A 172 -8.09 1.67 17.61
C LYS A 172 -9.00 2.89 17.79
N MET A 173 -8.54 3.95 18.45
CA MET A 173 -9.32 5.17 18.62
C MET A 173 -9.71 5.82 17.28
N PHE A 174 -8.91 5.60 16.26
CA PHE A 174 -9.09 6.14 14.91
C PHE A 174 -9.63 5.11 13.91
N GLY A 175 -9.84 3.86 14.34
CA GLY A 175 -10.20 2.77 13.45
C GLY A 175 -9.08 2.39 12.45
N ALA A 176 -7.83 2.79 12.72
CA ALA A 176 -6.70 2.55 11.84
C ALA A 176 -6.05 1.19 12.16
N PRO A 177 -5.77 0.35 11.15
CA PRO A 177 -5.06 -0.91 11.36
C PRO A 177 -3.57 -0.67 11.63
N VAL A 178 -2.94 -1.65 12.31
CA VAL A 178 -1.50 -1.73 12.50
C VAL A 178 -0.96 -2.90 11.68
N LEU A 179 0.00 -2.63 10.80
CA LEU A 179 0.70 -3.62 9.99
C LEU A 179 2.00 -3.98 10.71
N SER A 180 2.03 -5.14 11.36
CA SER A 180 3.20 -5.54 12.15
C SER A 180 4.27 -6.16 11.28
N HIS A 181 5.52 -5.70 11.48
CA HIS A 181 6.70 -6.42 11.04
C HIS A 181 6.99 -7.51 12.09
N CYS A 182 6.57 -8.74 11.80
CA CYS A 182 6.60 -9.86 12.75
C CYS A 182 8.00 -10.47 12.82
N GLN A 183 8.90 -9.79 13.53
CA GLN A 183 10.27 -10.21 13.75
C GLN A 183 10.64 -9.97 15.21
N MET A 184 11.19 -11.00 15.87
CA MET A 184 11.75 -10.90 17.22
C MET A 184 13.26 -10.88 17.14
N GLU A 185 13.86 -9.71 17.38
CA GLU A 185 15.31 -9.50 17.24
C GLU A 185 16.12 -10.40 18.17
N ASP A 186 15.62 -10.67 19.38
CA ASP A 186 16.27 -11.57 20.35
C ASP A 186 16.32 -13.03 19.86
N ILE A 187 15.41 -13.44 18.97
CA ILE A 187 15.40 -14.78 18.38
C ILE A 187 16.26 -14.82 17.11
N VAL A 188 16.10 -13.80 16.26
CA VAL A 188 16.79 -13.71 14.97
C VAL A 188 18.27 -13.47 15.12
N GLY A 189 18.68 -12.64 16.09
CA GLY A 189 20.06 -12.27 16.34
C GLY A 189 20.77 -11.77 15.08
N ALA A 190 21.94 -12.35 14.79
CA ALA A 190 22.75 -12.04 13.61
C ALA A 190 22.44 -12.95 12.40
N GLY A 191 21.26 -13.54 12.31
CA GLY A 191 20.86 -14.41 11.22
C GLY A 191 20.86 -13.69 9.86
N VAL A 192 21.46 -14.31 8.86
CA VAL A 192 21.58 -13.76 7.49
C VAL A 192 20.95 -14.64 6.41
N VAL A 193 20.57 -15.86 6.76
CA VAL A 193 19.95 -16.85 5.88
C VAL A 193 19.05 -17.75 6.73
N ASN A 194 18.00 -18.33 6.17
CA ASN A 194 17.14 -19.26 6.91
C ASN A 194 17.98 -20.36 7.59
N GLU A 195 17.70 -20.60 8.88
CA GLU A 195 18.36 -21.66 9.64
C GLU A 195 18.01 -23.04 9.05
N GLY A 196 19.03 -23.86 8.84
CA GLY A 196 18.85 -25.20 8.32
C GLY A 196 20.13 -25.79 7.69
N VAL A 197 19.95 -26.81 6.86
CA VAL A 197 21.08 -27.51 6.22
C VAL A 197 21.93 -26.57 5.37
N VAL A 198 21.31 -25.61 4.68
CA VAL A 198 22.04 -24.67 3.82
C VAL A 198 22.88 -23.71 4.64
N SER A 199 22.34 -23.10 5.70
CA SER A 199 23.09 -22.20 6.59
C SER A 199 24.27 -22.92 7.22
N THR A 200 24.06 -24.12 7.73
CA THR A 200 25.11 -24.96 8.32
C THR A 200 26.20 -25.30 7.29
N ARG A 201 25.81 -25.70 6.09
CA ARG A 201 26.73 -26.08 5.00
C ARG A 201 27.60 -24.91 4.53
N LEU A 202 27.04 -23.71 4.53
CA LEU A 202 27.74 -22.48 4.11
C LEU A 202 28.50 -21.80 5.25
N GLY A 203 28.34 -22.26 6.49
CA GLY A 203 28.92 -21.62 7.67
C GLY A 203 28.34 -20.23 7.94
N LEU A 204 27.08 -19.99 7.53
CA LEU A 204 26.38 -18.74 7.75
C LEU A 204 25.47 -18.82 8.97
N THR A 205 25.35 -17.71 9.70
CA THR A 205 24.44 -17.63 10.84
C THR A 205 23.00 -17.81 10.37
N GLY A 206 22.31 -18.79 10.93
CA GLY A 206 20.93 -19.09 10.60
C GLY A 206 19.96 -18.08 11.21
N TRP A 207 18.89 -17.82 10.49
CA TRP A 207 17.71 -17.10 10.96
C TRP A 207 16.66 -18.16 11.36
N PRO A 208 16.36 -18.33 12.66
CA PRO A 208 15.38 -19.32 13.11
C PRO A 208 13.98 -19.02 12.55
N ALA A 209 13.26 -20.06 12.19
CA ALA A 209 11.87 -19.93 11.69
C ALA A 209 10.89 -19.37 12.73
N ALA A 210 11.27 -19.34 14.00
CA ALA A 210 10.48 -18.79 15.09
C ALA A 210 10.70 -17.27 15.31
N GLY A 211 11.67 -16.67 14.59
CA GLY A 211 12.08 -15.26 14.77
C GLY A 211 11.40 -14.23 13.87
#